data_35e2836d509403003c08e5c8d7302157
#
_entry.id   35e2836d509403003c08e5c8d7302157
#
_cell.length_a   1.000
_cell.length_b   1.000
_cell.length_c   1.000
_cell.angle_alpha   90.00
_cell.angle_beta   90.00
_cell.angle_gamma   90.00
#
_symmetry.space_group_name_H-M   'P 1'
#
loop_
_entity.id
_entity.type
_entity.pdbx_description
1 polymer ?
#
loop_
_entity_poly.entity_id
_entity_poly.type
_entity_poly.pdbx_seq_one_letter_code
_entity_poly.pdbx_strand_id
1 'polypeptide(L)'
;MNDVLREQIQLNTKEVVVNVDNDHMKASIVLNGIGSDEAYTYEEIADKLSQAGVRTGINEARIREVILNKLYDIEIVVAEGKSAVNGTDGYYNFFFDSEYERDNKPTLREDGSVDYFNVKLFEKVNKDDKLAEYIEPTKGEFGYDIFGKLLVPKPGRPGPKLRGKGFTVSEDGKSYYAQLSGKVEYRNYDLNVSNVYNVSGDVDVGTGSIDFNGDVEINGSVRGSVKIHAMGNIYIGGYVEDADI
;
A
#
# COMPACT_ATOMS: atom_id res chain seq x y z
N MET A 1 56.97 38.25 -0.48
CA MET A 1 56.16 39.07 -1.38
C MET A 1 55.48 38.25 -2.50
N ASN A 2 55.80 36.94 -2.64
CA ASN A 2 55.25 36.12 -3.74
C ASN A 2 54.04 35.24 -3.35
N ASP A 3 53.84 34.94 -2.07
CA ASP A 3 52.77 34.01 -1.70
C ASP A 3 51.39 34.69 -1.56
N VAL A 4 51.36 35.92 -1.05
CA VAL A 4 50.13 36.72 -0.96
C VAL A 4 49.60 37.12 -2.35
N LEU A 5 50.49 37.34 -3.32
CA LEU A 5 50.13 37.61 -4.70
C LEU A 5 49.63 36.35 -5.43
N ARG A 6 50.12 35.16 -5.08
CA ARG A 6 49.60 33.89 -5.61
C ARG A 6 48.22 33.55 -5.07
N GLU A 7 47.96 33.77 -3.78
CA GLU A 7 46.63 33.63 -3.20
C GLU A 7 45.61 34.62 -3.77
N GLN A 8 46.01 35.87 -4.01
CA GLN A 8 45.13 36.88 -4.63
C GLN A 8 44.86 36.62 -6.12
N ILE A 9 45.79 35.98 -6.84
CA ILE A 9 45.59 35.61 -8.25
C ILE A 9 44.68 34.37 -8.37
N GLN A 10 44.68 33.47 -7.41
CA GLN A 10 43.78 32.31 -7.35
C GLN A 10 42.33 32.69 -7.04
N LEU A 11 42.11 33.82 -6.36
CA LEU A 11 40.79 34.34 -6.02
C LEU A 11 40.05 35.05 -7.16
N ASN A 12 40.68 35.25 -8.30
CA ASN A 12 40.14 36.05 -9.41
C ASN A 12 40.01 35.30 -10.73
N THR A 13 40.16 33.99 -10.73
CA THR A 13 39.96 33.17 -11.94
C THR A 13 38.55 32.65 -12.01
N LYS A 14 37.89 32.93 -13.14
CA LYS A 14 36.58 32.37 -13.50
C LYS A 14 36.68 30.85 -13.55
N GLU A 15 36.00 30.16 -12.66
CA GLU A 15 36.01 28.70 -12.57
C GLU A 15 34.61 28.13 -12.30
N VAL A 16 34.26 27.08 -13.00
CA VAL A 16 33.07 26.28 -12.76
C VAL A 16 33.49 24.97 -12.09
N VAL A 17 33.13 24.81 -10.83
CA VAL A 17 33.34 23.56 -10.08
C VAL A 17 32.06 22.74 -10.17
N VAL A 18 32.17 21.47 -10.58
CA VAL A 18 31.05 20.53 -10.64
C VAL A 18 31.24 19.50 -9.54
N ASN A 19 30.25 19.38 -8.68
CA ASN A 19 30.20 18.37 -7.64
C ASN A 19 29.11 17.34 -7.99
N VAL A 20 29.42 16.06 -7.81
CA VAL A 20 28.50 14.95 -8.01
C VAL A 20 28.35 14.23 -6.70
N ASP A 21 27.14 13.93 -6.29
CA ASP A 21 26.87 13.16 -5.08
C ASP A 21 27.29 11.68 -5.22
N ASN A 22 27.40 11.00 -4.08
CA ASN A 22 27.93 9.63 -4.03
C ASN A 22 27.03 8.59 -4.71
N ASP A 23 25.73 8.84 -4.78
CA ASP A 23 24.74 7.98 -5.42
C ASP A 23 24.47 8.33 -6.89
N HIS A 24 25.17 9.36 -7.38
CA HIS A 24 25.10 9.86 -8.76
C HIS A 24 23.69 10.34 -9.16
N MET A 25 22.92 10.77 -8.18
CA MET A 25 21.55 11.25 -8.41
C MET A 25 21.48 12.76 -8.59
N LYS A 26 22.52 13.50 -8.17
CA LYS A 26 22.55 14.95 -8.28
C LYS A 26 23.93 15.44 -8.72
N ALA A 27 23.91 16.48 -9.55
CA ALA A 27 25.10 17.30 -9.78
C ALA A 27 24.78 18.75 -9.43
N SER A 28 25.70 19.34 -8.71
CA SER A 28 25.70 20.76 -8.35
C SER A 28 26.85 21.48 -8.99
N ILE A 29 26.72 22.79 -9.15
CA ILE A 29 27.77 23.67 -9.61
C ILE A 29 28.07 24.75 -8.56
N VAL A 30 29.33 25.17 -8.52
CA VAL A 30 29.76 26.39 -7.85
C VAL A 30 30.47 27.24 -8.91
N LEU A 31 29.98 28.45 -9.06
CA LEU A 31 30.61 29.45 -9.97
C LEU A 31 31.49 30.35 -9.13
N ASN A 32 32.82 30.22 -9.28
CA ASN A 32 33.78 31.05 -8.57
C ASN A 32 34.11 32.29 -9.41
N GLY A 33 34.66 33.32 -8.79
CA GLY A 33 35.19 34.49 -9.52
C GLY A 33 34.42 35.76 -9.24
N ILE A 34 34.25 36.08 -7.99
CA ILE A 34 33.79 37.41 -7.59
C ILE A 34 34.77 38.46 -8.05
N GLY A 35 34.36 39.35 -8.95
CA GLY A 35 35.15 40.48 -9.45
C GLY A 35 35.65 40.37 -10.90
N SER A 36 35.31 39.29 -11.64
CA SER A 36 35.51 39.29 -13.08
C SER A 36 34.36 40.04 -13.77
N ASP A 37 34.67 40.93 -14.70
CA ASP A 37 33.66 41.58 -15.56
C ASP A 37 33.07 40.57 -16.60
N GLU A 38 33.62 39.35 -16.66
CA GLU A 38 33.17 38.30 -17.55
C GLU A 38 32.02 37.51 -16.94
N ALA A 39 30.88 37.51 -17.62
CA ALA A 39 29.75 36.68 -17.25
C ALA A 39 30.01 35.20 -17.65
N TYR A 40 29.46 34.25 -16.85
CA TYR A 40 29.42 32.86 -17.26
C TYR A 40 28.39 32.66 -18.39
N THR A 41 28.71 31.74 -19.32
CA THR A 41 27.77 31.35 -20.37
C THR A 41 27.19 29.96 -20.04
N TYR A 42 26.03 29.66 -20.62
CA TYR A 42 25.41 28.34 -20.50
C TYR A 42 26.35 27.26 -21.08
N GLU A 43 26.97 27.54 -22.21
CA GLU A 43 27.85 26.61 -22.92
C GLU A 43 29.06 26.21 -22.06
N GLU A 44 29.68 27.15 -21.36
CA GLU A 44 30.81 26.86 -20.45
C GLU A 44 30.40 25.91 -19.32
N ILE A 45 29.19 26.11 -18.73
CA ILE A 45 28.69 25.26 -17.67
C ILE A 45 28.30 23.89 -18.22
N ALA A 46 27.62 23.84 -19.38
CA ALA A 46 27.24 22.60 -20.05
C ALA A 46 28.45 21.74 -20.42
N ASP A 47 29.53 22.37 -20.93
CA ASP A 47 30.78 21.69 -21.23
C ASP A 47 31.43 21.09 -19.98
N LYS A 48 31.43 21.82 -18.86
CA LYS A 48 31.94 21.31 -17.57
C LYS A 48 31.11 20.16 -17.03
N LEU A 49 29.79 20.24 -17.10
CA LEU A 49 28.88 19.13 -16.74
C LEU A 49 29.14 17.90 -17.63
N SER A 50 29.32 18.13 -18.95
CA SER A 50 29.63 17.03 -19.87
C SER A 50 31.01 16.41 -19.59
N GLN A 51 32.04 17.21 -19.27
CA GLN A 51 33.37 16.72 -18.85
C GLN A 51 33.28 15.92 -17.53
N ALA A 52 32.42 16.31 -16.61
CA ALA A 52 32.12 15.56 -15.38
C ALA A 52 31.27 14.29 -15.63
N GLY A 53 30.86 14.04 -16.88
CA GLY A 53 30.07 12.86 -17.26
C GLY A 53 28.55 13.02 -17.12
N VAL A 54 28.06 14.18 -16.71
CA VAL A 54 26.63 14.47 -16.56
C VAL A 54 25.99 14.53 -17.96
N ARG A 55 24.97 13.68 -18.19
CA ARG A 55 24.32 13.51 -19.50
C ARG A 55 22.81 13.65 -19.47
N THR A 56 22.22 13.45 -18.30
CA THR A 56 20.76 13.40 -18.12
C THR A 56 20.32 14.24 -16.92
N GLY A 57 19.08 14.67 -16.92
CA GLY A 57 18.50 15.40 -15.80
C GLY A 57 18.95 16.84 -15.64
N ILE A 58 19.68 17.40 -16.63
CA ILE A 58 20.16 18.77 -16.59
C ILE A 58 19.00 19.75 -16.66
N ASN A 59 18.92 20.66 -15.70
CA ASN A 59 17.93 21.72 -15.63
C ASN A 59 18.50 23.03 -16.23
N GLU A 60 18.28 23.20 -17.53
CA GLU A 60 18.75 24.40 -18.24
C GLU A 60 18.19 25.70 -17.68
N ALA A 61 16.91 25.71 -17.30
CA ALA A 61 16.28 26.89 -16.75
C ALA A 61 16.95 27.31 -15.43
N ARG A 62 17.34 26.34 -14.60
CA ARG A 62 18.06 26.59 -13.36
C ARG A 62 19.46 27.13 -13.61
N ILE A 63 20.19 26.59 -14.59
CA ILE A 63 21.52 27.11 -14.97
C ILE A 63 21.41 28.55 -15.45
N ARG A 64 20.45 28.88 -16.32
CA ARG A 64 20.22 30.25 -16.80
C ARG A 64 19.85 31.21 -15.68
N GLU A 65 19.05 30.77 -14.71
CA GLU A 65 18.71 31.53 -13.51
C GLU A 65 19.95 31.86 -12.66
N VAL A 66 20.84 30.87 -12.46
CA VAL A 66 22.10 31.04 -11.71
C VAL A 66 22.97 32.10 -12.37
N ILE A 67 23.10 32.05 -13.69
CA ILE A 67 23.89 33.02 -14.46
C ILE A 67 23.28 34.42 -14.38
N LEU A 68 21.96 34.54 -14.62
CA LEU A 68 21.25 35.82 -14.65
C LEU A 68 21.29 36.53 -13.30
N ASN A 69 21.13 35.79 -12.21
CA ASN A 69 21.13 36.34 -10.85
C ASN A 69 22.52 36.41 -10.22
N LYS A 70 23.56 36.05 -10.99
CA LYS A 70 24.97 36.06 -10.54
C LYS A 70 25.16 35.35 -9.20
N LEU A 71 24.59 34.15 -9.08
CA LEU A 71 24.67 33.34 -7.85
C LEU A 71 26.06 32.67 -7.78
N TYR A 72 27.04 33.42 -7.28
CA TYR A 72 28.44 32.97 -7.17
C TYR A 72 28.73 32.46 -5.77
N ASP A 73 29.72 31.56 -5.66
CA ASP A 73 30.23 30.97 -4.42
C ASP A 73 29.15 30.21 -3.61
N ILE A 74 28.10 29.78 -4.28
CA ILE A 74 26.99 29.01 -3.71
C ILE A 74 26.86 27.70 -4.49
N GLU A 75 26.75 26.59 -3.77
CA GLU A 75 26.51 25.31 -4.40
C GLU A 75 25.01 25.18 -4.79
N ILE A 76 24.79 24.96 -6.07
CA ILE A 76 23.42 24.89 -6.64
C ILE A 76 23.26 23.62 -7.45
N VAL A 77 22.24 22.82 -7.12
CA VAL A 77 21.90 21.62 -7.88
C VAL A 77 21.33 22.03 -9.24
N VAL A 78 21.95 21.50 -10.31
CA VAL A 78 21.59 21.79 -11.70
C VAL A 78 21.29 20.56 -12.55
N ALA A 79 21.52 19.37 -12.00
CA ALA A 79 21.07 18.12 -12.63
C ALA A 79 20.57 17.15 -11.57
N GLU A 80 19.48 16.46 -11.89
CA GLU A 80 18.88 15.43 -11.03
C GLU A 80 18.50 14.20 -11.83
N GLY A 81 18.88 13.02 -11.34
CA GLY A 81 18.42 11.74 -11.84
C GLY A 81 16.97 11.48 -11.47
N LYS A 82 16.38 10.45 -12.07
CA LYS A 82 15.07 9.91 -11.71
C LYS A 82 15.25 8.58 -10.99
N SER A 83 14.83 8.48 -9.74
CA SER A 83 14.84 7.20 -9.00
C SER A 83 13.93 6.18 -9.66
N ALA A 84 14.34 4.90 -9.66
CA ALA A 84 13.45 3.82 -10.04
C ALA A 84 12.35 3.64 -8.99
N VAL A 85 11.10 3.39 -9.44
CA VAL A 85 9.98 3.07 -8.58
C VAL A 85 9.75 1.58 -8.63
N ASN A 86 9.92 0.89 -7.49
CA ASN A 86 9.69 -0.54 -7.42
C ASN A 86 8.22 -0.88 -7.71
N GLY A 87 8.00 -2.06 -8.28
CA GLY A 87 6.66 -2.61 -8.46
C GLY A 87 6.04 -2.98 -7.12
N THR A 88 4.72 -3.00 -7.10
CA THR A 88 3.91 -3.48 -5.98
C THR A 88 3.65 -4.96 -6.11
N ASP A 89 3.68 -5.69 -5.00
CA ASP A 89 3.33 -7.11 -4.97
C ASP A 89 1.84 -7.31 -5.29
N GLY A 90 1.50 -8.47 -5.84
CA GLY A 90 0.12 -8.85 -6.07
C GLY A 90 -0.60 -9.08 -4.74
N TYR A 91 -1.86 -8.64 -4.66
CA TYR A 91 -2.68 -8.73 -3.46
C TYR A 91 -4.14 -9.00 -3.80
N TYR A 92 -4.93 -9.30 -2.78
CA TYR A 92 -6.37 -9.47 -2.91
C TYR A 92 -7.12 -8.26 -2.36
N ASN A 93 -8.07 -7.78 -3.14
CA ASN A 93 -9.09 -6.85 -2.67
C ASN A 93 -10.31 -7.67 -2.25
N PHE A 94 -10.66 -7.66 -0.96
CA PHE A 94 -11.80 -8.38 -0.41
C PHE A 94 -13.05 -7.50 -0.39
N PHE A 95 -14.21 -8.10 -0.69
CA PHE A 95 -15.52 -7.44 -0.72
C PHE A 95 -16.37 -7.78 0.52
N PHE A 96 -15.76 -8.37 1.52
CA PHE A 96 -16.28 -8.61 2.87
C PHE A 96 -15.21 -8.17 3.87
N ASP A 97 -15.56 -8.10 5.14
CA ASP A 97 -14.61 -7.77 6.20
C ASP A 97 -13.66 -8.95 6.45
N SER A 98 -12.51 -8.92 5.78
CA SER A 98 -11.48 -9.98 5.86
C SER A 98 -10.69 -9.97 7.17
N GLU A 99 -10.76 -8.88 7.94
CA GLU A 99 -10.12 -8.71 9.25
C GLU A 99 -11.13 -8.92 10.39
N TYR A 100 -12.33 -9.38 10.04
CA TYR A 100 -13.36 -9.64 11.01
C TYR A 100 -12.86 -10.62 12.07
N GLU A 101 -12.45 -10.09 13.19
CA GLU A 101 -12.25 -10.83 14.43
C GLU A 101 -13.55 -10.81 15.22
N ARG A 102 -13.94 -11.98 15.73
CA ARG A 102 -15.13 -12.15 16.54
C ARG A 102 -15.01 -11.26 17.80
N ASP A 103 -15.41 -10.00 17.67
CA ASP A 103 -15.49 -9.12 18.82
C ASP A 103 -16.81 -9.40 19.55
N ASN A 104 -16.74 -10.28 20.54
CA ASN A 104 -17.87 -10.63 21.41
C ASN A 104 -18.30 -9.47 22.34
N LYS A 105 -17.83 -8.25 22.06
CA LYS A 105 -18.24 -7.08 22.83
C LYS A 105 -19.60 -6.61 22.36
N PRO A 106 -20.60 -6.63 23.23
CA PRO A 106 -21.90 -6.11 22.91
C PRO A 106 -21.81 -4.61 22.62
N THR A 107 -22.58 -4.14 21.66
CA THR A 107 -22.60 -2.73 21.26
C THR A 107 -23.29 -1.89 22.34
N LEU A 108 -22.66 -0.83 22.81
CA LEU A 108 -23.29 0.18 23.66
C LEU A 108 -24.25 1.02 22.79
N ARG A 109 -25.52 1.08 23.18
CA ARG A 109 -26.49 1.99 22.57
C ARG A 109 -26.25 3.43 23.07
N GLU A 110 -26.80 4.39 22.35
CA GLU A 110 -26.69 5.82 22.69
C GLU A 110 -27.25 6.16 24.09
N ASP A 111 -28.18 5.34 24.61
CA ASP A 111 -28.77 5.47 25.95
C ASP A 111 -27.94 4.83 27.08
N GLY A 112 -26.76 4.30 26.75
CA GLY A 112 -25.86 3.63 27.69
C GLY A 112 -26.25 2.18 28.01
N SER A 113 -27.32 1.64 27.41
CA SER A 113 -27.67 0.24 27.53
C SER A 113 -26.82 -0.63 26.60
N VAL A 114 -26.62 -1.89 26.97
CA VAL A 114 -25.81 -2.84 26.23
C VAL A 114 -26.72 -3.68 25.35
N ASP A 115 -26.48 -3.67 24.03
CA ASP A 115 -27.22 -4.50 23.09
C ASP A 115 -26.55 -5.88 22.95
N TYR A 116 -27.05 -6.83 23.73
CA TYR A 116 -26.59 -8.23 23.65
C TYR A 116 -27.23 -9.02 22.50
N PHE A 117 -28.26 -8.48 21.84
CA PHE A 117 -29.03 -9.20 20.82
C PHE A 117 -28.50 -8.97 19.39
N ASN A 118 -27.77 -7.91 19.16
CA ASN A 118 -27.24 -7.53 17.83
C ASN A 118 -25.72 -7.66 17.74
N VAL A 119 -25.15 -8.72 18.33
CA VAL A 119 -23.72 -9.01 18.17
C VAL A 119 -23.52 -9.63 16.79
N LYS A 120 -22.66 -9.02 15.96
CA LYS A 120 -22.25 -9.59 14.68
C LYS A 120 -21.40 -10.83 14.96
N LEU A 121 -21.95 -12.02 14.81
CA LEU A 121 -21.26 -13.28 15.15
C LEU A 121 -20.36 -13.79 14.00
N PHE A 122 -20.61 -13.35 12.78
CA PHE A 122 -19.90 -13.76 11.57
C PHE A 122 -20.22 -12.81 10.42
N GLU A 123 -19.42 -12.89 9.38
CA GLU A 123 -19.67 -12.18 8.12
C GLU A 123 -20.48 -13.07 7.19
N LYS A 124 -21.64 -12.55 6.71
CA LYS A 124 -22.55 -13.27 5.80
C LYS A 124 -22.32 -12.86 4.35
N VAL A 125 -22.40 -13.84 3.46
CA VAL A 125 -22.40 -13.64 2.02
C VAL A 125 -23.55 -14.41 1.38
N ASN A 126 -23.99 -13.96 0.22
CA ASN A 126 -24.99 -14.69 -0.58
C ASN A 126 -24.29 -15.40 -1.72
N LYS A 127 -24.96 -16.44 -2.23
CA LYS A 127 -24.50 -17.10 -3.44
C LYS A 127 -24.29 -16.07 -4.56
N ASP A 128 -23.22 -16.25 -5.32
CA ASP A 128 -22.78 -15.40 -6.42
C ASP A 128 -22.23 -14.02 -6.01
N ASP A 129 -22.18 -13.69 -4.71
CA ASP A 129 -21.48 -12.50 -4.24
C ASP A 129 -19.99 -12.57 -4.59
N LYS A 130 -19.42 -11.46 -5.06
CA LYS A 130 -17.98 -11.35 -5.30
C LYS A 130 -17.26 -11.27 -3.95
N LEU A 131 -16.39 -12.23 -3.67
CA LEU A 131 -15.66 -12.34 -2.41
C LEU A 131 -14.31 -11.63 -2.46
N ALA A 132 -13.59 -11.82 -3.54
CA ALA A 132 -12.25 -11.26 -3.69
C ALA A 132 -11.88 -11.02 -5.16
N GLU A 133 -10.97 -10.09 -5.37
CA GLU A 133 -10.34 -9.84 -6.66
C GLU A 133 -8.83 -9.79 -6.49
N TYR A 134 -8.13 -10.59 -7.28
CA TYR A 134 -6.68 -10.58 -7.32
C TYR A 134 -6.17 -9.42 -8.18
N ILE A 135 -5.36 -8.57 -7.59
CA ILE A 135 -4.66 -7.48 -8.26
C ILE A 135 -3.24 -7.96 -8.58
N GLU A 136 -2.91 -7.95 -9.87
CA GLU A 136 -1.61 -8.41 -10.33
C GLU A 136 -0.46 -7.51 -9.85
N PRO A 137 0.73 -8.08 -9.65
CA PRO A 137 1.90 -7.29 -9.32
C PRO A 137 2.30 -6.37 -10.47
N THR A 138 2.88 -5.23 -10.17
CA THR A 138 3.36 -4.28 -11.16
C THR A 138 4.86 -4.48 -11.42
N LYS A 139 5.33 -4.09 -12.60
CA LYS A 139 6.76 -4.19 -12.98
C LYS A 139 7.61 -3.08 -12.36
N GLY A 140 6.97 -2.00 -11.90
CA GLY A 140 7.65 -0.79 -11.49
C GLY A 140 8.06 0.09 -12.66
N GLU A 141 8.69 1.23 -12.37
CA GLU A 141 9.15 2.20 -13.36
C GLU A 141 10.67 2.33 -13.30
N PHE A 142 11.30 2.37 -14.47
CA PHE A 142 12.72 2.61 -14.58
C PHE A 142 13.08 4.04 -14.20
N GLY A 143 14.23 4.19 -13.56
CA GLY A 143 14.88 5.45 -13.32
C GLY A 143 16.16 5.59 -14.14
N TYR A 144 16.89 6.66 -13.93
CA TYR A 144 18.23 6.90 -14.47
C TYR A 144 19.02 7.83 -13.55
N ASP A 145 20.31 7.62 -13.47
CA ASP A 145 21.20 8.55 -12.78
C ASP A 145 21.62 9.70 -13.72
N ILE A 146 22.36 10.67 -13.19
CA ILE A 146 22.81 11.84 -13.96
C ILE A 146 23.82 11.48 -15.09
N PHE A 147 24.42 10.29 -15.05
CA PHE A 147 25.31 9.79 -16.12
C PHE A 147 24.54 9.07 -17.24
N GLY A 148 23.22 8.91 -17.09
CA GLY A 148 22.38 8.19 -18.04
C GLY A 148 22.36 6.69 -17.83
N LYS A 149 22.86 6.18 -16.68
CA LYS A 149 22.79 4.77 -16.35
C LYS A 149 21.37 4.45 -15.90
N LEU A 150 20.80 3.41 -16.52
CA LEU A 150 19.46 2.95 -16.20
C LEU A 150 19.39 2.33 -14.79
N LEU A 151 18.45 2.79 -13.98
CA LEU A 151 18.13 2.23 -12.68
C LEU A 151 16.93 1.30 -12.83
N VAL A 152 17.18 0.01 -12.61
CA VAL A 152 16.17 -1.04 -12.81
C VAL A 152 15.35 -1.21 -11.54
N PRO A 153 14.01 -1.09 -11.60
CA PRO A 153 13.14 -1.34 -10.45
C PRO A 153 13.12 -2.83 -10.11
N LYS A 154 12.83 -3.15 -8.85
CA LYS A 154 12.47 -4.50 -8.45
C LYS A 154 11.00 -4.73 -8.84
N PRO A 155 10.68 -5.75 -9.66
CA PRO A 155 9.30 -6.06 -9.98
C PRO A 155 8.59 -6.61 -8.74
N GLY A 156 7.29 -6.35 -8.63
CA GLY A 156 6.44 -6.96 -7.63
C GLY A 156 6.32 -8.47 -7.83
N ARG A 157 6.05 -9.19 -6.78
CA ARG A 157 5.91 -10.65 -6.76
C ARG A 157 4.43 -11.04 -6.79
N PRO A 158 4.06 -12.13 -7.48
CA PRO A 158 2.70 -12.65 -7.37
C PRO A 158 2.40 -13.10 -5.94
N GLY A 159 1.21 -12.76 -5.46
CA GLY A 159 0.70 -13.24 -4.18
C GLY A 159 0.33 -14.74 -4.25
N PRO A 160 0.27 -15.42 -3.09
CA PRO A 160 -0.22 -16.79 -3.02
C PRO A 160 -1.67 -16.87 -3.50
N LYS A 161 -2.05 -17.99 -4.12
CA LYS A 161 -3.45 -18.24 -4.49
C LYS A 161 -4.30 -18.51 -3.24
N LEU A 162 -5.54 -18.04 -3.25
CA LEU A 162 -6.51 -18.42 -2.23
C LEU A 162 -6.81 -19.91 -2.29
N ARG A 163 -6.86 -20.54 -1.14
CA ARG A 163 -7.21 -21.96 -0.92
C ARG A 163 -8.50 -22.02 -0.15
N GLY A 164 -9.11 -23.19 -0.06
CA GLY A 164 -10.31 -23.42 0.73
C GLY A 164 -11.47 -23.93 -0.13
N LYS A 165 -12.71 -23.68 0.31
CA LYS A 165 -13.92 -24.24 -0.29
C LYS A 165 -15.10 -23.29 -0.24
N GLY A 166 -16.16 -23.61 -1.00
CA GLY A 166 -17.40 -22.84 -1.01
C GLY A 166 -17.35 -21.60 -1.89
N PHE A 167 -16.36 -21.51 -2.77
CA PHE A 167 -16.25 -20.45 -3.77
C PHE A 167 -15.92 -21.01 -5.15
N THR A 168 -16.18 -20.22 -6.16
CA THR A 168 -15.78 -20.45 -7.55
C THR A 168 -14.81 -19.37 -7.98
N VAL A 169 -13.98 -19.68 -8.97
CA VAL A 169 -12.99 -18.73 -9.52
C VAL A 169 -13.35 -18.47 -10.98
N SER A 170 -13.27 -17.21 -11.40
CA SER A 170 -13.48 -16.80 -12.80
C SER A 170 -12.46 -17.48 -13.76
N GLU A 171 -12.78 -17.53 -15.05
CA GLU A 171 -11.91 -18.14 -16.07
C GLU A 171 -10.51 -17.52 -16.13
N ASP A 172 -10.40 -16.22 -15.88
CA ASP A 172 -9.12 -15.49 -15.83
C ASP A 172 -8.33 -15.72 -14.52
N GLY A 173 -8.93 -16.42 -13.55
CA GLY A 173 -8.33 -16.73 -12.26
C GLY A 173 -8.23 -15.57 -11.29
N LYS A 174 -8.88 -14.43 -11.57
CA LYS A 174 -8.72 -13.21 -10.78
C LYS A 174 -9.86 -12.93 -9.82
N SER A 175 -11.09 -13.30 -10.16
CA SER A 175 -12.27 -13.04 -9.34
C SER A 175 -12.77 -14.29 -8.65
N TYR A 176 -13.15 -14.15 -7.39
CA TYR A 176 -13.64 -15.22 -6.53
C TYR A 176 -15.08 -14.91 -6.12
N TYR A 177 -15.99 -15.88 -6.30
CA TYR A 177 -17.42 -15.72 -6.04
C TYR A 177 -17.91 -16.80 -5.09
N ALA A 178 -18.86 -16.44 -4.21
CA ALA A 178 -19.47 -17.39 -3.32
C ALA A 178 -20.26 -18.45 -4.12
N GLN A 179 -19.98 -19.73 -3.91
CA GLN A 179 -20.72 -20.84 -4.53
C GLN A 179 -22.07 -21.08 -3.84
N LEU A 180 -22.19 -20.65 -2.61
CA LEU A 180 -23.37 -20.82 -1.76
C LEU A 180 -23.54 -19.62 -0.83
N SER A 181 -24.75 -19.42 -0.32
CA SER A 181 -25.01 -18.44 0.74
C SER A 181 -24.56 -19.00 2.09
N GLY A 182 -24.00 -18.15 2.95
CA GLY A 182 -23.55 -18.59 4.26
C GLY A 182 -22.53 -17.68 4.92
N LYS A 183 -21.76 -18.25 5.82
CA LYS A 183 -20.68 -17.61 6.55
C LYS A 183 -19.41 -17.64 5.72
N VAL A 184 -18.75 -16.49 5.56
CA VAL A 184 -17.40 -16.39 4.98
C VAL A 184 -16.37 -16.25 6.09
N GLU A 185 -15.27 -16.97 5.94
CA GLU A 185 -14.09 -16.91 6.81
C GLU A 185 -12.83 -16.83 5.96
N TYR A 186 -11.93 -15.94 6.35
CA TYR A 186 -10.62 -15.79 5.71
C TYR A 186 -9.51 -15.79 6.76
N ARG A 187 -8.49 -16.61 6.54
CA ARG A 187 -7.30 -16.61 7.37
C ARG A 187 -6.09 -17.15 6.58
N ASN A 188 -5.01 -16.37 6.48
CA ASN A 188 -3.76 -16.83 5.87
C ASN A 188 -3.94 -17.44 4.47
N TYR A 189 -4.61 -16.75 3.58
CA TYR A 189 -4.95 -17.19 2.21
C TYR A 189 -5.88 -18.43 2.15
N ASP A 190 -6.48 -18.80 3.25
CA ASP A 190 -7.53 -19.81 3.32
C ASP A 190 -8.88 -19.11 3.41
N LEU A 191 -9.69 -19.24 2.33
CA LEU A 191 -11.00 -18.63 2.17
C LEU A 191 -12.04 -19.74 2.19
N ASN A 192 -12.98 -19.69 3.12
CA ASN A 192 -14.03 -20.69 3.23
C ASN A 192 -15.40 -20.01 3.28
N VAL A 193 -16.33 -20.54 2.51
CA VAL A 193 -17.76 -20.21 2.64
C VAL A 193 -18.49 -21.47 3.05
N SER A 194 -19.24 -21.37 4.14
CA SER A 194 -20.02 -22.50 4.69
C SER A 194 -21.47 -22.09 4.86
N ASN A 195 -22.39 -22.95 4.42
CA ASN A 195 -23.82 -22.78 4.66
C ASN A 195 -24.27 -23.35 6.00
N VAL A 196 -23.35 -23.84 6.84
CA VAL A 196 -23.66 -24.36 8.18
C VAL A 196 -22.94 -23.47 9.21
N TYR A 197 -23.71 -22.95 10.15
CA TYR A 197 -23.18 -22.25 11.30
C TYR A 197 -23.20 -23.17 12.53
N ASN A 198 -22.03 -23.57 13.00
CA ASN A 198 -21.86 -24.46 14.14
C ASN A 198 -21.62 -23.67 15.42
N VAL A 199 -22.44 -23.92 16.43
CA VAL A 199 -22.25 -23.46 17.81
C VAL A 199 -21.85 -24.63 18.68
N SER A 200 -20.65 -24.61 19.24
CA SER A 200 -20.11 -25.74 20.01
C SER A 200 -20.73 -25.92 21.41
N GLY A 201 -21.42 -24.93 21.92
CA GLY A 201 -22.00 -24.94 23.26
C GLY A 201 -23.45 -24.49 23.26
N ASP A 202 -23.89 -23.94 24.39
CA ASP A 202 -25.25 -23.40 24.58
C ASP A 202 -25.38 -22.04 23.87
N VAL A 203 -26.58 -21.70 23.47
CA VAL A 203 -26.98 -20.38 23.01
C VAL A 203 -27.87 -19.74 24.11
N ASP A 204 -27.42 -18.61 24.63
CA ASP A 204 -28.06 -17.84 25.66
C ASP A 204 -27.92 -16.34 25.44
N VAL A 205 -28.36 -15.53 26.39
CA VAL A 205 -28.24 -14.06 26.33
C VAL A 205 -26.78 -13.60 26.15
N GLY A 206 -25.81 -14.33 26.69
CA GLY A 206 -24.38 -14.01 26.54
C GLY A 206 -23.84 -14.36 25.16
N THR A 207 -24.39 -15.36 24.51
CA THR A 207 -24.05 -15.72 23.11
C THR A 207 -24.74 -14.79 22.11
N GLY A 208 -25.94 -14.28 22.47
CA GLY A 208 -26.78 -13.45 21.61
C GLY A 208 -27.69 -14.26 20.68
N SER A 209 -28.56 -13.54 19.96
CA SER A 209 -29.46 -14.11 18.95
C SER A 209 -28.71 -14.45 17.67
N ILE A 210 -29.19 -15.49 16.95
CA ILE A 210 -28.59 -15.98 15.71
C ILE A 210 -29.55 -15.70 14.56
N ASP A 211 -29.06 -15.03 13.51
CA ASP A 211 -29.75 -14.88 12.23
C ASP A 211 -28.79 -15.32 11.12
N PHE A 212 -29.11 -16.45 10.46
CA PHE A 212 -28.24 -17.08 9.50
C PHE A 212 -28.95 -17.49 8.21
N ASN A 213 -28.29 -17.28 7.08
CA ASN A 213 -28.82 -17.58 5.74
C ASN A 213 -28.50 -19.01 5.26
N GLY A 214 -28.34 -19.96 6.17
CA GLY A 214 -28.08 -21.37 5.93
C GLY A 214 -28.61 -22.22 7.06
N ASP A 215 -27.97 -23.37 7.32
CA ASP A 215 -28.31 -24.28 8.41
C ASP A 215 -27.57 -23.84 9.71
N VAL A 216 -28.26 -24.00 10.86
CA VAL A 216 -27.69 -23.72 12.18
C VAL A 216 -27.63 -25.02 12.97
N GLU A 217 -26.44 -25.40 13.43
CA GLU A 217 -26.20 -26.55 14.30
C GLU A 217 -25.69 -26.07 15.66
N ILE A 218 -26.50 -26.38 16.71
CA ILE A 218 -26.19 -26.04 18.10
C ILE A 218 -25.97 -27.34 18.86
N ASN A 219 -24.74 -27.60 19.31
CA ASN A 219 -24.41 -28.81 20.04
C ASN A 219 -24.97 -28.81 21.48
N GLY A 220 -25.21 -27.63 22.02
CA GLY A 220 -25.78 -27.42 23.35
C GLY A 220 -27.27 -27.16 23.36
N SER A 221 -27.72 -26.46 24.41
CA SER A 221 -29.11 -26.06 24.64
C SER A 221 -29.32 -24.58 24.25
N VAL A 222 -30.59 -24.22 24.03
CA VAL A 222 -31.01 -22.84 23.75
C VAL A 222 -31.88 -22.34 24.87
N ARG A 223 -31.54 -21.18 25.47
CA ARG A 223 -32.27 -20.65 26.63
C ARG A 223 -32.14 -19.12 26.76
N GLY A 224 -33.02 -18.51 27.53
CA GLY A 224 -32.89 -17.11 27.94
C GLY A 224 -33.43 -16.11 26.94
N SER A 225 -34.59 -16.34 26.36
CA SER A 225 -35.32 -15.41 25.47
C SER A 225 -34.50 -14.97 24.21
N VAL A 226 -33.60 -15.82 23.73
CA VAL A 226 -32.85 -15.56 22.49
C VAL A 226 -33.71 -15.89 21.28
N LYS A 227 -33.34 -15.30 20.12
CA LYS A 227 -33.96 -15.57 18.82
C LYS A 227 -32.98 -16.31 17.93
N ILE A 228 -33.45 -17.39 17.29
CA ILE A 228 -32.68 -18.11 16.30
C ILE A 228 -33.48 -18.16 15.01
N HIS A 229 -32.98 -17.49 14.00
CA HIS A 229 -33.54 -17.50 12.66
C HIS A 229 -32.54 -18.14 11.70
N ALA A 230 -32.97 -19.13 10.93
CA ALA A 230 -32.20 -19.77 9.88
C ALA A 230 -33.03 -19.84 8.60
N MET A 231 -32.40 -19.58 7.44
CA MET A 231 -33.07 -19.83 6.15
C MET A 231 -33.08 -21.32 5.77
N GLY A 232 -32.25 -22.12 6.41
CA GLY A 232 -32.18 -23.57 6.29
C GLY A 232 -32.75 -24.28 7.52
N ASN A 233 -32.12 -25.39 7.92
CA ASN A 233 -32.54 -26.20 9.06
C ASN A 233 -31.87 -25.73 10.35
N ILE A 234 -32.54 -25.94 11.47
CA ILE A 234 -31.99 -25.72 12.82
C ILE A 234 -31.91 -27.07 13.53
N TYR A 235 -30.70 -27.45 13.93
CA TYR A 235 -30.40 -28.65 14.68
C TYR A 235 -29.93 -28.27 16.08
N ILE A 236 -30.60 -28.79 17.14
CA ILE A 236 -30.28 -28.50 18.54
C ILE A 236 -30.01 -29.82 19.25
N GLY A 237 -28.80 -30.00 19.74
CA GLY A 237 -28.39 -31.23 20.45
C GLY A 237 -28.93 -31.35 21.86
N GLY A 238 -29.21 -30.21 22.49
CA GLY A 238 -29.76 -30.13 23.84
C GLY A 238 -31.28 -29.86 23.88
N TYR A 239 -31.69 -29.06 24.84
CA TYR A 239 -33.08 -28.65 25.01
C TYR A 239 -33.30 -27.17 24.68
N VAL A 240 -34.54 -26.80 24.45
CA VAL A 240 -34.95 -25.41 24.21
C VAL A 240 -35.82 -24.96 25.39
N GLU A 241 -35.48 -23.82 25.97
CA GLU A 241 -36.19 -23.20 27.07
C GLU A 241 -36.27 -21.69 26.84
N ASP A 242 -37.50 -21.16 26.75
CA ASP A 242 -37.77 -19.72 26.59
C ASP A 242 -36.97 -19.08 25.42
N ALA A 243 -37.16 -19.58 24.20
CA ALA A 243 -36.53 -19.09 22.98
C ALA A 243 -37.53 -18.98 21.83
N ASP A 244 -37.25 -18.11 20.88
CA ASP A 244 -37.99 -17.92 19.63
C ASP A 244 -37.16 -18.56 18.48
N ILE A 245 -37.71 -19.57 17.78
CA ILE A 245 -36.99 -20.37 16.77
C ILE A 245 -37.80 -20.45 15.47
#